data_ac519e37f66b4049464efd8cdcb2f6e1
#
_entry.id   ac519e37f66b4049464efd8cdcb2f6e1
#
_cell.length_a   1.000
_cell.length_b   1.000
_cell.length_c   1.000
_cell.angle_alpha   90.00
_cell.angle_beta   90.00
_cell.angle_gamma   90.00
#
_symmetry.space_group_name_H-M   'P 1'
#
loop_
_entity.id
_entity.type
_entity.pdbx_description
1 polymer ?
#
loop_
_entity_poly.entity_id
_entity_poly.type
_entity_poly.pdbx_seq_one_letter_code
_entity_poly.pdbx_strand_id
1 'polypeptide(L)'
;MNYLLAIISGAIASAAFAPLSFWPAPFIALSLWYYLLLKSKLSSRLLISYLFGLGLLLPTQQWTGIYVGNTPWLALCFMQAIFFIIPGLFVDKGRRFNQFTFATSYVLVELLLRTLPFTGFGWSRIGFTQIDSPLSPLYASGGVVLLTFFIACLSSARSLKSLAALITIGFVFTLLPGTNITNEKITVALVQGGVGKLGLDFNSKPQEVFLRHLKQSSDSIKADQVDLIIWPENAVDVDVNSVSTVRESIIAQSKALKTPILIGGVTKSTKGPQNQSILFNPDIKQVYTKRYLTPFGEYLPMRSVASRFSQYANQVDDFVGGELDTVFEIGKVTFQSLICYEILDDALRDMIKSDFLVVQTNNATFGDTAQLDQELNIARVRAAESGRYIPYVSTTGVTTLIDNRGNIIKDLPKFESATLFGEIEKVNGSTFTQVFGRYLEAIAIIWLLVILALRRRGSR
;
A
#
# COMPACT_ATOMS: atom_id res chain seq x y z
N MET A 1 4.15 21.85 -27.98
CA MET A 1 3.09 22.21 -27.03
C MET A 1 2.41 20.96 -26.43
N ASN A 2 1.86 20.03 -27.20
CA ASN A 2 1.14 18.85 -26.66
C ASN A 2 1.98 17.94 -25.75
N TYR A 3 3.27 17.77 -26.06
CA TYR A 3 4.18 16.94 -25.24
C TYR A 3 4.47 17.56 -23.87
N LEU A 4 4.66 18.89 -23.82
CA LEU A 4 4.81 19.60 -22.54
C LEU A 4 3.52 19.53 -21.71
N LEU A 5 2.36 19.71 -22.35
CA LEU A 5 1.06 19.58 -21.68
C LEU A 5 0.84 18.14 -21.13
N ALA A 6 1.38 17.11 -21.79
CA ALA A 6 1.32 15.75 -21.30
C ALA A 6 2.13 15.57 -20.00
N ILE A 7 3.36 16.09 -19.94
CA ILE A 7 4.18 16.07 -18.72
C ILE A 7 3.49 16.86 -17.60
N ILE A 8 3.00 18.06 -17.88
CA ILE A 8 2.26 18.89 -16.91
C ILE A 8 1.02 18.15 -16.41
N SER A 9 0.29 17.48 -17.29
CA SER A 9 -0.87 16.68 -16.92
C SER A 9 -0.50 15.56 -15.94
N GLY A 10 0.59 14.83 -16.18
CA GLY A 10 1.10 13.84 -15.25
C GLY A 10 1.53 14.45 -13.90
N ALA A 11 2.22 15.60 -13.94
CA ALA A 11 2.62 16.33 -12.75
C ALA A 11 1.42 16.84 -11.93
N ILE A 12 0.32 17.27 -12.60
CA ILE A 12 -0.94 17.57 -11.91
C ILE A 12 -1.48 16.31 -11.21
N ALA A 13 -1.47 15.15 -11.88
CA ALA A 13 -1.94 13.92 -11.25
C ALA A 13 -1.13 13.55 -10.01
N SER A 14 0.19 13.80 -9.99
CA SER A 14 1.05 13.53 -8.84
C SER A 14 0.67 14.36 -7.61
N ALA A 15 0.04 15.53 -7.77
CA ALA A 15 -0.43 16.36 -6.66
C ALA A 15 -1.54 15.70 -5.82
N ALA A 16 -2.14 14.61 -6.30
CA ALA A 16 -3.10 13.83 -5.52
C ALA A 16 -2.45 12.93 -4.46
N PHE A 17 -1.16 12.67 -4.59
CA PHE A 17 -0.38 11.92 -3.61
C PHE A 17 0.17 12.86 -2.52
N ALA A 18 0.47 12.28 -1.35
CA ALA A 18 1.16 13.02 -0.31
C ALA A 18 2.54 13.52 -0.84
N PRO A 19 3.01 14.70 -0.38
CA PRO A 19 2.46 15.48 0.74
C PRO A 19 1.30 16.41 0.39
N LEU A 20 0.96 16.63 -0.90
CA LEU A 20 -0.09 17.56 -1.31
C LEU A 20 -1.51 17.01 -1.08
N SER A 21 -1.71 15.72 -1.31
CA SER A 21 -2.98 14.99 -1.10
C SER A 21 -4.22 15.69 -1.72
N PHE A 22 -4.02 16.38 -2.87
CA PHE A 22 -5.09 17.09 -3.56
C PHE A 22 -5.92 16.13 -4.39
N TRP A 23 -6.90 15.46 -3.78
CA TRP A 23 -7.71 14.41 -4.40
C TRP A 23 -8.41 14.79 -5.73
N PRO A 24 -8.73 16.08 -6.03
CA PRO A 24 -9.33 16.44 -7.33
C PRO A 24 -8.33 16.42 -8.51
N ALA A 25 -7.03 16.44 -8.25
CA ALA A 25 -6.00 16.53 -9.28
C ALA A 25 -6.10 15.47 -10.39
N PRO A 26 -6.38 14.18 -10.13
CA PRO A 26 -6.50 13.16 -11.17
C PRO A 26 -7.62 13.47 -12.18
N PHE A 27 -8.72 14.09 -11.75
CA PHE A 27 -9.82 14.44 -12.68
C PHE A 27 -9.37 15.47 -13.70
N ILE A 28 -8.65 16.49 -13.27
CA ILE A 28 -8.09 17.54 -14.15
C ILE A 28 -7.05 16.92 -15.08
N ALA A 29 -6.13 16.16 -14.51
CA ALA A 29 -5.03 15.53 -15.23
C ALA A 29 -5.50 14.57 -16.31
N LEU A 30 -6.36 13.60 -15.95
CA LEU A 30 -6.85 12.62 -16.90
C LEU A 30 -7.75 13.24 -17.96
N SER A 31 -8.53 14.29 -17.64
CA SER A 31 -9.32 15.04 -18.63
C SER A 31 -8.42 15.68 -19.68
N LEU A 32 -7.32 16.34 -19.25
CA LEU A 32 -6.35 16.94 -20.16
C LEU A 32 -5.66 15.88 -21.02
N TRP A 33 -5.18 14.79 -20.38
CA TRP A 33 -4.52 13.70 -21.10
C TRP A 33 -5.47 13.07 -22.14
N TYR A 34 -6.70 12.73 -21.75
CA TYR A 34 -7.70 12.18 -22.65
C TYR A 34 -7.98 13.12 -23.85
N TYR A 35 -8.10 14.42 -23.59
CA TYR A 35 -8.26 15.43 -24.66
C TYR A 35 -7.08 15.41 -25.64
N LEU A 36 -5.84 15.34 -25.13
CA LEU A 36 -4.63 15.29 -25.97
C LEU A 36 -4.59 14.02 -26.83
N LEU A 37 -5.01 12.87 -26.30
CA LEU A 37 -5.10 11.62 -27.04
C LEU A 37 -6.05 11.74 -28.23
N LEU A 38 -7.23 12.34 -28.01
CA LEU A 38 -8.25 12.47 -29.05
C LEU A 38 -7.86 13.45 -30.17
N LYS A 39 -6.94 14.35 -29.94
CA LYS A 39 -6.44 15.33 -30.91
C LYS A 39 -5.20 14.87 -31.67
N SER A 40 -4.63 13.72 -31.30
CA SER A 40 -3.32 13.28 -31.77
C SER A 40 -3.41 12.02 -32.65
N LYS A 41 -2.46 11.87 -33.59
CA LYS A 41 -2.24 10.64 -34.35
C LYS A 41 -1.53 9.58 -33.49
N LEU A 42 -1.54 8.32 -33.90
CA LEU A 42 -1.06 7.19 -33.10
C LEU A 42 0.35 7.40 -32.52
N SER A 43 1.35 7.75 -33.33
CA SER A 43 2.73 7.96 -32.84
C SER A 43 2.83 9.02 -31.76
N SER A 44 2.08 10.13 -31.93
CA SER A 44 2.02 11.20 -30.92
C SER A 44 1.27 10.76 -29.67
N ARG A 45 0.21 9.95 -29.79
CA ARG A 45 -0.54 9.41 -28.62
C ARG A 45 0.34 8.55 -27.75
N LEU A 46 1.18 7.70 -28.33
CA LEU A 46 2.12 6.86 -27.59
C LEU A 46 3.11 7.70 -26.79
N LEU A 47 3.72 8.70 -27.43
CA LEU A 47 4.66 9.59 -26.74
C LEU A 47 3.99 10.47 -25.69
N ILE A 48 2.79 11.01 -25.96
CA ILE A 48 1.98 11.77 -24.99
C ILE A 48 1.70 10.90 -23.78
N SER A 49 1.31 9.64 -23.96
CA SER A 49 1.01 8.72 -22.88
C SER A 49 2.24 8.37 -22.04
N TYR A 50 3.37 8.12 -22.68
CA TYR A 50 4.65 7.89 -22.01
C TYR A 50 5.08 9.11 -21.18
N LEU A 51 4.96 10.31 -21.73
CA LEU A 51 5.31 11.56 -21.06
C LEU A 51 4.35 11.89 -19.90
N PHE A 52 3.06 11.56 -20.03
CA PHE A 52 2.12 11.60 -18.91
C PHE A 52 2.58 10.69 -17.75
N GLY A 53 2.96 9.45 -18.08
CA GLY A 53 3.49 8.50 -17.10
C GLY A 53 4.73 9.05 -16.39
N LEU A 54 5.68 9.62 -17.10
CA LEU A 54 6.86 10.25 -16.49
C LEU A 54 6.49 11.43 -15.58
N GLY A 55 5.55 12.29 -16.03
CA GLY A 55 5.08 13.42 -15.22
C GLY A 55 4.44 12.98 -13.91
N LEU A 56 3.74 11.83 -13.90
CA LEU A 56 3.14 11.25 -12.70
C LEU A 56 4.20 10.58 -11.81
N LEU A 57 5.03 9.69 -12.39
CA LEU A 57 5.88 8.78 -11.63
C LEU A 57 7.09 9.47 -11.01
N LEU A 58 7.72 10.41 -11.74
CA LEU A 58 8.92 11.07 -11.24
C LEU A 58 8.71 11.81 -9.91
N PRO A 59 7.66 12.63 -9.73
CA PRO A 59 7.43 13.27 -8.44
C PRO A 59 6.95 12.29 -7.36
N THR A 60 6.06 11.34 -7.70
CA THR A 60 5.45 10.43 -6.70
C THR A 60 6.45 9.43 -6.12
N GLN A 61 7.47 9.04 -6.88
CA GLN A 61 8.44 8.02 -6.49
C GLN A 61 9.83 8.59 -6.17
N GLN A 62 10.00 9.92 -6.07
CA GLN A 62 11.29 10.55 -5.81
C GLN A 62 11.98 10.01 -4.54
N TRP A 63 11.21 9.68 -3.53
CA TRP A 63 11.70 9.15 -2.25
C TRP A 63 12.48 7.83 -2.42
N THR A 64 12.24 7.05 -3.47
CA THR A 64 12.96 5.79 -3.72
C THR A 64 14.46 6.00 -4.01
N GLY A 65 14.86 7.21 -4.38
CA GLY A 65 16.25 7.56 -4.66
C GLY A 65 17.02 8.18 -3.48
N ILE A 66 16.35 8.46 -2.36
CA ILE A 66 16.91 9.37 -1.34
C ILE A 66 18.21 8.87 -0.71
N TYR A 67 18.32 7.55 -0.45
CA TYR A 67 19.52 6.96 0.17
C TYR A 67 20.35 6.10 -0.81
N VAL A 68 19.77 5.70 -1.95
CA VAL A 68 20.43 4.83 -2.92
C VAL A 68 20.82 5.55 -4.22
N GLY A 69 20.51 6.84 -4.30
CA GLY A 69 20.84 7.71 -5.45
C GLY A 69 19.75 7.73 -6.51
N ASN A 70 19.88 8.68 -7.45
CA ASN A 70 18.84 8.97 -8.43
C ASN A 70 18.72 7.90 -9.54
N THR A 71 19.76 7.11 -9.79
CA THR A 71 19.76 6.14 -10.89
C THR A 71 18.67 5.08 -10.76
N PRO A 72 18.49 4.40 -9.61
CA PRO A 72 17.41 3.43 -9.43
C PRO A 72 16.00 4.06 -9.56
N TRP A 73 15.79 5.23 -8.98
CA TRP A 73 14.54 5.99 -9.11
C TRP A 73 14.20 6.30 -10.57
N LEU A 74 15.15 6.90 -11.32
CA LEU A 74 14.95 7.23 -12.72
C LEU A 74 14.68 5.97 -13.55
N ALA A 75 15.49 4.92 -13.38
CA ALA A 75 15.32 3.65 -14.09
C ALA A 75 13.91 3.06 -13.85
N LEU A 76 13.44 3.06 -12.60
CA LEU A 76 12.10 2.60 -12.23
C LEU A 76 11.02 3.42 -12.93
N CYS A 77 11.08 4.75 -12.87
CA CYS A 77 10.09 5.64 -13.47
C CYS A 77 10.06 5.51 -15.00
N PHE A 78 11.22 5.49 -15.68
CA PHE A 78 11.29 5.35 -17.12
C PHE A 78 10.75 3.99 -17.61
N MET A 79 11.04 2.92 -16.88
CA MET A 79 10.53 1.59 -17.18
C MET A 79 9.00 1.53 -16.99
N GLN A 80 8.48 1.99 -15.85
CA GLN A 80 7.06 1.97 -15.55
C GLN A 80 6.23 2.88 -16.49
N ALA A 81 6.79 4.00 -16.93
CA ALA A 81 6.14 4.91 -17.88
C ALA A 81 5.78 4.23 -19.21
N ILE A 82 6.47 3.14 -19.59
CA ILE A 82 6.16 2.37 -20.79
C ILE A 82 4.74 1.79 -20.73
N PHE A 83 4.25 1.39 -19.56
CA PHE A 83 2.89 0.85 -19.45
C PHE A 83 1.81 1.88 -19.78
N PHE A 84 2.11 3.17 -19.59
CA PHE A 84 1.17 4.24 -19.91
C PHE A 84 0.91 4.41 -21.40
N ILE A 85 1.70 3.80 -22.30
CA ILE A 85 1.41 3.82 -23.74
C ILE A 85 0.07 3.13 -24.08
N ILE A 86 -0.43 2.25 -23.22
CA ILE A 86 -1.63 1.43 -23.46
C ILE A 86 -2.87 2.29 -23.78
N PRO A 87 -3.28 3.30 -22.99
CA PRO A 87 -4.36 4.18 -23.38
C PRO A 87 -4.14 4.88 -24.71
N GLY A 88 -2.89 5.24 -25.06
CA GLY A 88 -2.52 5.81 -26.34
C GLY A 88 -2.76 4.86 -27.52
N LEU A 89 -2.65 3.54 -27.31
CA LEU A 89 -2.97 2.51 -28.31
C LEU A 89 -4.47 2.34 -28.53
N PHE A 90 -5.26 2.42 -27.43
CA PHE A 90 -6.67 2.07 -27.47
C PHE A 90 -7.62 3.25 -27.71
N VAL A 91 -7.27 4.47 -27.31
CA VAL A 91 -8.12 5.65 -27.50
C VAL A 91 -7.92 6.22 -28.89
N ASP A 92 -9.01 6.51 -29.62
CA ASP A 92 -8.98 7.07 -30.96
C ASP A 92 -10.18 7.99 -31.24
N LYS A 93 -9.98 9.08 -32.02
CA LYS A 93 -11.05 10.02 -32.35
C LYS A 93 -12.18 9.32 -33.11
N GLY A 94 -13.44 9.63 -32.74
CA GLY A 94 -14.63 9.11 -33.43
C GLY A 94 -15.03 7.68 -33.06
N ARG A 95 -14.29 7.00 -32.20
CA ARG A 95 -14.65 5.65 -31.76
C ARG A 95 -15.76 5.65 -30.72
N ARG A 96 -16.71 4.75 -30.89
CA ARG A 96 -17.73 4.46 -29.89
C ARG A 96 -17.07 3.85 -28.65
N PHE A 97 -17.57 4.17 -27.47
CA PHE A 97 -17.07 3.64 -26.18
C PHE A 97 -15.65 4.08 -25.76
N ASN A 98 -15.07 5.14 -26.35
CA ASN A 98 -13.74 5.63 -25.98
C ASN A 98 -13.58 5.91 -24.48
N GLN A 99 -14.61 6.39 -23.81
CA GLN A 99 -14.63 6.65 -22.36
C GLN A 99 -14.33 5.37 -21.55
N PHE A 100 -15.09 4.30 -21.80
CA PHE A 100 -14.87 3.01 -21.15
C PHE A 100 -13.54 2.38 -21.56
N THR A 101 -13.15 2.52 -22.83
CA THR A 101 -11.88 2.02 -23.34
C THR A 101 -10.69 2.73 -22.67
N PHE A 102 -10.77 4.03 -22.45
CA PHE A 102 -9.77 4.79 -21.71
C PHE A 102 -9.68 4.30 -20.26
N ALA A 103 -10.81 4.18 -19.57
CA ALA A 103 -10.86 3.74 -18.19
C ALA A 103 -10.30 2.31 -18.00
N THR A 104 -10.75 1.36 -18.85
CA THR A 104 -10.25 -0.04 -18.78
C THR A 104 -8.78 -0.16 -19.17
N SER A 105 -8.31 0.66 -20.11
CA SER A 105 -6.88 0.69 -20.45
C SER A 105 -6.02 1.27 -19.34
N TYR A 106 -6.53 2.23 -18.56
CA TYR A 106 -5.84 2.75 -17.38
C TYR A 106 -5.83 1.72 -16.22
N VAL A 107 -6.91 0.99 -16.01
CA VAL A 107 -6.93 -0.16 -15.07
C VAL A 107 -5.85 -1.18 -15.45
N LEU A 108 -5.69 -1.49 -16.75
CA LEU A 108 -4.62 -2.38 -17.21
C LEU A 108 -3.22 -1.80 -16.94
N VAL A 109 -3.02 -0.49 -17.07
CA VAL A 109 -1.75 0.15 -16.67
C VAL A 109 -1.44 -0.13 -15.21
N GLU A 110 -2.41 0.10 -14.30
CA GLU A 110 -2.20 -0.13 -12.87
C GLU A 110 -1.99 -1.61 -12.52
N LEU A 111 -2.67 -2.52 -13.22
CA LEU A 111 -2.40 -3.95 -13.10
C LEU A 111 -0.94 -4.27 -13.45
N LEU A 112 -0.43 -3.74 -14.56
CA LEU A 112 0.96 -3.97 -14.98
C LEU A 112 1.96 -3.32 -14.02
N LEU A 113 1.69 -2.11 -13.52
CA LEU A 113 2.53 -1.46 -12.51
C LEU A 113 2.71 -2.34 -11.26
N ARG A 114 1.67 -3.03 -10.81
CA ARG A 114 1.72 -3.84 -9.58
C ARG A 114 2.13 -5.29 -9.79
N THR A 115 2.28 -5.76 -11.05
CA THR A 115 2.60 -7.15 -11.34
C THR A 115 3.89 -7.34 -12.11
N LEU A 116 4.36 -6.34 -12.85
CA LEU A 116 5.52 -6.43 -13.73
C LEU A 116 6.53 -5.28 -13.54
N PRO A 117 7.82 -5.60 -13.73
CA PRO A 117 8.48 -6.91 -13.60
C PRO A 117 8.66 -7.27 -12.11
N PHE A 118 9.09 -8.49 -11.79
CA PHE A 118 9.50 -8.91 -10.44
C PHE A 118 8.47 -8.67 -9.33
N THR A 119 7.20 -8.95 -9.52
CA THR A 119 6.06 -8.60 -8.65
C THR A 119 5.59 -7.15 -8.74
N GLY A 120 6.22 -6.33 -9.60
CA GLY A 120 5.81 -4.95 -9.85
C GLY A 120 6.10 -3.96 -8.72
N PHE A 121 5.69 -2.71 -8.92
CA PHE A 121 5.71 -1.65 -7.91
C PHE A 121 4.47 -0.75 -8.10
N GLY A 122 3.35 -1.17 -7.50
CA GLY A 122 2.03 -0.54 -7.65
C GLY A 122 1.79 0.70 -6.79
N TRP A 123 2.84 1.41 -6.39
CA TRP A 123 2.78 2.54 -5.45
C TRP A 123 1.96 3.72 -5.97
N SER A 124 2.18 4.11 -7.22
CA SER A 124 1.59 5.32 -7.82
C SER A 124 0.24 5.06 -8.51
N ARG A 125 -0.59 4.17 -7.98
CA ARG A 125 -1.95 3.94 -8.48
C ARG A 125 -2.86 5.08 -8.08
N ILE A 126 -3.52 5.74 -9.04
CA ILE A 126 -4.40 6.88 -8.73
C ILE A 126 -5.62 6.49 -7.90
N GLY A 127 -6.01 5.22 -7.94
CA GLY A 127 -7.07 4.71 -7.07
C GLY A 127 -6.76 4.84 -5.58
N PHE A 128 -5.51 4.96 -5.15
CA PHE A 128 -5.13 5.21 -3.74
C PHE A 128 -5.37 6.66 -3.29
N THR A 129 -5.60 7.60 -4.21
CA THR A 129 -5.64 9.02 -3.90
C THR A 129 -7.01 9.55 -3.45
N GLN A 130 -8.02 8.69 -3.33
CA GLN A 130 -9.41 9.11 -3.14
C GLN A 130 -9.93 8.87 -1.72
N ILE A 131 -9.07 8.55 -0.76
CA ILE A 131 -9.50 8.22 0.61
C ILE A 131 -10.20 9.39 1.32
N ASP A 132 -9.81 10.63 1.00
CA ASP A 132 -10.42 11.84 1.54
C ASP A 132 -11.44 12.48 0.56
N SER A 133 -11.83 11.78 -0.50
CA SER A 133 -12.79 12.27 -1.50
C SER A 133 -14.21 11.74 -1.21
N PRO A 134 -15.26 12.36 -1.82
CA PRO A 134 -16.62 11.81 -1.79
C PRO A 134 -16.77 10.41 -2.41
N LEU A 135 -15.74 9.92 -3.13
CA LEU A 135 -15.74 8.59 -3.72
C LEU A 135 -15.22 7.50 -2.76
N SER A 136 -14.71 7.87 -1.58
CA SER A 136 -14.12 6.92 -0.64
C SER A 136 -15.02 5.72 -0.28
N PRO A 137 -16.37 5.83 -0.18
CA PRO A 137 -17.22 4.66 0.07
C PRO A 137 -17.14 3.57 -1.01
N LEU A 138 -16.68 3.90 -2.22
CA LEU A 138 -16.49 2.92 -3.29
C LEU A 138 -15.36 1.93 -3.04
N TYR A 139 -14.46 2.20 -2.08
CA TYR A 139 -13.44 1.23 -1.71
C TYR A 139 -14.04 -0.07 -1.18
N ALA A 140 -15.09 -0.02 -0.38
CA ALA A 140 -15.81 -1.21 0.08
C ALA A 140 -16.55 -1.95 -1.05
N SER A 141 -16.83 -1.28 -2.17
CA SER A 141 -17.65 -1.78 -3.28
C SER A 141 -16.86 -2.36 -4.45
N GLY A 142 -15.59 -2.07 -4.58
CA GLY A 142 -14.76 -2.57 -5.68
C GLY A 142 -13.29 -2.17 -5.60
N GLY A 143 -12.90 -1.57 -4.48
CA GLY A 143 -11.53 -1.26 -4.15
C GLY A 143 -10.86 -0.25 -5.09
N VAL A 144 -9.55 -0.24 -5.04
CA VAL A 144 -8.70 0.64 -5.87
C VAL A 144 -9.03 0.52 -7.35
N VAL A 145 -9.32 -0.69 -7.84
CA VAL A 145 -9.60 -0.94 -9.25
C VAL A 145 -10.88 -0.22 -9.71
N LEU A 146 -11.94 -0.27 -8.91
CA LEU A 146 -13.18 0.44 -9.20
C LEU A 146 -12.98 1.95 -9.15
N LEU A 147 -12.24 2.45 -8.15
CA LEU A 147 -11.93 3.88 -8.04
C LEU A 147 -11.15 4.37 -9.26
N THR A 148 -10.09 3.67 -9.66
CA THR A 148 -9.33 3.99 -10.88
C THR A 148 -10.24 4.06 -12.11
N PHE A 149 -11.11 3.06 -12.28
CA PHE A 149 -12.08 3.03 -13.38
C PHE A 149 -13.03 4.24 -13.34
N PHE A 150 -13.61 4.55 -12.16
CA PHE A 150 -14.52 5.69 -12.00
C PHE A 150 -13.84 7.03 -12.23
N ILE A 151 -12.63 7.25 -11.69
CA ILE A 151 -11.85 8.47 -11.92
C ILE A 151 -11.63 8.67 -13.43
N ALA A 152 -11.18 7.64 -14.13
CA ALA A 152 -10.92 7.72 -15.56
C ALA A 152 -12.20 7.92 -16.39
N CYS A 153 -13.32 7.27 -16.02
CA CYS A 153 -14.63 7.49 -16.66
C CYS A 153 -15.14 8.90 -16.44
N LEU A 154 -15.13 9.41 -15.21
CA LEU A 154 -15.59 10.77 -14.89
C LEU A 154 -14.74 11.81 -15.62
N SER A 155 -13.42 11.65 -15.64
CA SER A 155 -12.48 12.55 -16.31
C SER A 155 -12.66 12.57 -17.84
N SER A 156 -13.15 11.50 -18.45
CA SER A 156 -13.36 11.38 -19.88
C SER A 156 -14.82 11.59 -20.32
N ALA A 157 -15.72 11.93 -19.39
CA ALA A 157 -17.14 12.22 -19.68
C ALA A 157 -17.27 13.46 -20.57
N ARG A 158 -18.10 13.34 -21.63
CA ARG A 158 -18.27 14.40 -22.63
C ARG A 158 -19.66 15.03 -22.62
N SER A 159 -20.58 14.51 -21.82
CA SER A 159 -21.92 15.03 -21.71
C SER A 159 -22.40 15.01 -20.27
N LEU A 160 -23.25 15.94 -19.91
CA LEU A 160 -23.90 15.97 -18.60
C LEU A 160 -24.69 14.69 -18.33
N LYS A 161 -25.29 14.07 -19.36
CA LYS A 161 -25.99 12.78 -19.22
C LYS A 161 -25.05 11.66 -18.83
N SER A 162 -23.87 11.57 -19.47
CA SER A 162 -22.84 10.58 -19.09
C SER A 162 -22.32 10.80 -17.68
N LEU A 163 -22.06 12.05 -17.32
CA LEU A 163 -21.61 12.41 -15.97
C LEU A 163 -22.65 12.05 -14.92
N ALA A 164 -23.92 12.43 -15.13
CA ALA A 164 -25.02 12.11 -14.22
C ALA A 164 -25.20 10.59 -14.07
N ALA A 165 -25.15 9.83 -15.18
CA ALA A 165 -25.25 8.38 -15.14
C ALA A 165 -24.12 7.75 -14.32
N LEU A 166 -22.85 8.19 -14.48
CA LEU A 166 -21.72 7.70 -13.70
C LEU A 166 -21.86 8.02 -12.21
N ILE A 167 -22.29 9.24 -11.86
CA ILE A 167 -22.54 9.62 -10.46
C ILE A 167 -23.63 8.73 -9.86
N THR A 168 -24.75 8.50 -10.61
CA THR A 168 -25.83 7.62 -10.15
C THR A 168 -25.33 6.18 -9.95
N ILE A 169 -24.57 5.65 -10.89
CA ILE A 169 -23.98 4.30 -10.78
C ILE A 169 -23.05 4.25 -9.56
N GLY A 170 -22.16 5.23 -9.39
CA GLY A 170 -21.29 5.33 -8.23
C GLY A 170 -22.08 5.33 -6.91
N PHE A 171 -23.14 6.13 -6.85
CA PHE A 171 -24.04 6.15 -5.68
C PHE A 171 -24.66 4.78 -5.40
N VAL A 172 -25.15 4.08 -6.42
CA VAL A 172 -25.71 2.72 -6.27
C VAL A 172 -24.67 1.76 -5.69
N PHE A 173 -23.41 1.85 -6.13
CA PHE A 173 -22.34 1.03 -5.59
C PHE A 173 -22.10 1.28 -4.07
N THR A 174 -22.31 2.50 -3.57
CA THR A 174 -22.16 2.79 -2.13
C THR A 174 -23.26 2.14 -1.28
N LEU A 175 -24.34 1.66 -1.88
CA LEU A 175 -25.42 0.96 -1.18
C LEU A 175 -25.20 -0.55 -1.07
N LEU A 176 -24.11 -1.08 -1.65
CA LEU A 176 -23.78 -2.50 -1.51
C LEU A 176 -23.50 -2.87 -0.05
N PRO A 177 -23.88 -4.09 0.37
CA PRO A 177 -23.65 -4.53 1.74
C PRO A 177 -22.16 -4.52 2.07
N GLY A 178 -21.85 -4.04 3.26
CA GLY A 178 -20.51 -3.99 3.82
C GLY A 178 -20.36 -4.89 5.05
N THR A 179 -19.36 -4.60 5.84
CA THR A 179 -19.08 -5.27 7.10
C THR A 179 -19.97 -4.71 8.23
N ASN A 180 -20.16 -5.51 9.29
CA ASN A 180 -20.92 -5.14 10.46
C ASN A 180 -19.99 -5.03 11.68
N ILE A 181 -20.05 -3.90 12.37
CA ILE A 181 -19.36 -3.70 13.65
C ILE A 181 -20.18 -4.41 14.74
N THR A 182 -19.49 -5.10 15.64
CA THR A 182 -20.11 -5.75 16.81
C THR A 182 -19.85 -4.93 18.09
N ASN A 183 -20.47 -5.34 19.18
CA ASN A 183 -20.25 -4.70 20.49
C ASN A 183 -18.97 -5.20 21.21
N GLU A 184 -18.26 -6.18 20.65
CA GLU A 184 -17.00 -6.67 21.20
C GLU A 184 -15.86 -5.73 20.81
N LYS A 185 -15.05 -5.37 21.81
CA LYS A 185 -13.91 -4.45 21.65
C LYS A 185 -12.64 -5.07 22.20
N ILE A 186 -11.51 -4.61 21.69
CA ILE A 186 -10.18 -4.91 22.19
C ILE A 186 -9.40 -3.59 22.36
N THR A 187 -8.67 -3.49 23.46
CA THR A 187 -7.80 -2.35 23.73
C THR A 187 -6.37 -2.65 23.29
N VAL A 188 -5.74 -1.71 22.61
CA VAL A 188 -4.38 -1.88 22.07
C VAL A 188 -3.45 -0.75 22.50
N ALA A 189 -2.16 -1.08 22.63
CA ALA A 189 -1.09 -0.12 22.77
C ALA A 189 -0.13 -0.25 21.58
N LEU A 190 0.00 0.80 20.76
CA LEU A 190 0.93 0.89 19.64
C LEU A 190 2.19 1.60 20.11
N VAL A 191 3.32 0.91 20.11
CA VAL A 191 4.56 1.41 20.68
C VAL A 191 5.51 1.89 19.60
N GLN A 192 5.73 3.19 19.51
CA GLN A 192 6.75 3.83 18.68
C GLN A 192 7.99 4.08 19.55
N GLY A 193 8.96 3.18 19.52
CA GLY A 193 10.18 3.29 20.35
C GLY A 193 11.22 4.23 19.76
N GLY A 194 11.12 4.52 18.47
CA GLY A 194 12.11 5.29 17.74
C GLY A 194 13.38 4.51 17.39
N VAL A 195 14.26 5.16 16.63
CA VAL A 195 15.57 4.66 16.23
C VAL A 195 16.67 5.65 16.61
N GLY A 196 17.91 5.18 16.74
CA GLY A 196 19.04 6.07 17.06
C GLY A 196 19.45 6.98 15.90
N LYS A 197 19.22 6.53 14.64
CA LYS A 197 19.60 7.22 13.41
C LYS A 197 18.62 6.88 12.31
N LEU A 198 18.25 7.84 11.46
CA LEU A 198 17.47 7.58 10.23
C LEU A 198 18.38 7.13 9.09
N GLY A 199 17.81 6.41 8.13
CA GLY A 199 18.47 5.94 6.92
C GLY A 199 18.79 4.44 6.95
N LEU A 200 19.61 3.99 6.02
CA LEU A 200 19.94 2.56 5.84
C LEU A 200 20.62 1.93 7.06
N ASP A 201 21.29 2.74 7.88
CA ASP A 201 22.04 2.30 9.07
C ASP A 201 21.23 2.40 10.38
N PHE A 202 19.88 2.44 10.32
CA PHE A 202 19.02 2.64 11.49
C PHE A 202 19.24 1.60 12.61
N ASN A 203 19.69 0.40 12.25
CA ASN A 203 19.99 -0.73 13.15
C ASN A 203 21.47 -1.07 13.24
N SER A 204 22.36 -0.11 12.97
CA SER A 204 23.83 -0.33 13.01
C SER A 204 24.37 -0.69 14.39
N LYS A 205 23.64 -0.37 15.46
CA LYS A 205 23.97 -0.79 16.85
C LYS A 205 23.00 -1.89 17.27
N PRO A 206 23.46 -3.15 17.38
CA PRO A 206 22.60 -4.26 17.79
C PRO A 206 21.87 -4.00 19.10
N GLN A 207 20.61 -4.38 19.17
CA GLN A 207 19.69 -4.24 20.31
C GLN A 207 19.32 -2.78 20.67
N GLU A 208 19.80 -1.75 19.97
CA GLU A 208 19.41 -0.37 20.30
C GLU A 208 17.92 -0.14 20.04
N VAL A 209 17.41 -0.58 18.90
CA VAL A 209 15.99 -0.44 18.54
C VAL A 209 15.11 -1.26 19.50
N PHE A 210 15.51 -2.48 19.80
CA PHE A 210 14.84 -3.35 20.78
C PHE A 210 14.73 -2.68 22.16
N LEU A 211 15.85 -2.19 22.71
CA LEU A 211 15.88 -1.58 24.04
C LEU A 211 15.01 -0.32 24.12
N ARG A 212 14.91 0.45 23.04
CA ARG A 212 14.01 1.62 22.97
C ARG A 212 12.53 1.22 23.05
N HIS A 213 12.11 0.17 22.33
CA HIS A 213 10.74 -0.34 22.38
C HIS A 213 10.42 -0.99 23.72
N LEU A 214 11.37 -1.76 24.31
CA LEU A 214 11.24 -2.36 25.61
C LEU A 214 11.04 -1.27 26.69
N LYS A 215 11.90 -0.24 26.68
CA LYS A 215 11.83 0.89 27.62
C LYS A 215 10.52 1.67 27.45
N GLN A 216 10.15 2.02 26.22
CA GLN A 216 8.93 2.79 25.95
C GLN A 216 7.68 2.03 26.44
N SER A 217 7.64 0.72 26.26
CA SER A 217 6.53 -0.11 26.78
C SER A 217 6.52 -0.14 28.30
N SER A 218 7.69 -0.30 28.96
CA SER A 218 7.79 -0.31 30.43
C SER A 218 7.39 1.02 31.07
N ASP A 219 7.75 2.13 30.44
CA ASP A 219 7.53 3.48 30.97
C ASP A 219 6.06 3.94 30.82
N SER A 220 5.36 3.44 29.78
CA SER A 220 4.05 3.98 29.39
C SER A 220 2.86 3.06 29.65
N ILE A 221 3.06 1.75 29.80
CA ILE A 221 1.99 0.76 29.91
C ILE A 221 1.95 0.15 31.30
N LYS A 222 0.77 0.12 31.92
CA LYS A 222 0.54 -0.54 33.22
C LYS A 222 0.06 -1.98 33.02
N ALA A 223 0.27 -2.83 34.04
CA ALA A 223 -0.24 -4.20 34.02
C ALA A 223 -1.76 -4.25 33.81
N ASP A 224 -2.22 -5.16 32.98
CA ASP A 224 -3.66 -5.35 32.63
C ASP A 224 -4.34 -4.10 32.02
N GLN A 225 -3.58 -3.14 31.47
CA GLN A 225 -4.13 -1.90 30.91
C GLN A 225 -4.72 -2.08 29.51
N VAL A 226 -4.15 -2.99 28.70
CA VAL A 226 -4.54 -3.26 27.33
C VAL A 226 -4.55 -4.76 27.06
N ASP A 227 -5.27 -5.17 26.03
CA ASP A 227 -5.39 -6.57 25.64
C ASP A 227 -4.25 -7.02 24.71
N LEU A 228 -3.61 -6.09 24.00
CA LEU A 228 -2.51 -6.35 23.07
C LEU A 228 -1.55 -5.17 22.98
N ILE A 229 -0.26 -5.44 23.09
CA ILE A 229 0.83 -4.48 22.81
C ILE A 229 1.37 -4.80 21.42
N ILE A 230 1.56 -3.79 20.57
CA ILE A 230 2.04 -3.94 19.19
C ILE A 230 3.31 -3.12 19.01
N TRP A 231 4.39 -3.78 18.67
CA TRP A 231 5.65 -3.17 18.25
C TRP A 231 5.75 -3.20 16.72
N PRO A 232 6.42 -2.23 16.09
CA PRO A 232 6.52 -2.13 14.63
C PRO A 232 7.45 -3.19 14.01
N GLU A 233 7.54 -3.17 12.67
CA GLU A 233 8.52 -3.94 11.90
C GLU A 233 9.95 -3.59 12.36
N ASN A 234 10.81 -4.59 12.46
CA ASN A 234 12.21 -4.44 12.90
C ASN A 234 12.39 -3.76 14.29
N ALA A 235 11.34 -3.75 15.12
CA ALA A 235 11.48 -3.30 16.51
C ALA A 235 12.44 -4.19 17.30
N VAL A 236 12.58 -5.46 16.91
CA VAL A 236 13.61 -6.37 17.40
C VAL A 236 14.64 -6.56 16.30
N ASP A 237 15.76 -5.88 16.47
CA ASP A 237 16.86 -5.75 15.50
C ASP A 237 17.90 -6.89 15.60
N VAL A 238 17.60 -7.93 16.36
CA VAL A 238 18.40 -9.18 16.48
C VAL A 238 17.47 -10.40 16.46
N ASP A 239 18.01 -11.54 16.06
CA ASP A 239 17.23 -12.78 15.99
C ASP A 239 16.85 -13.31 17.39
N VAL A 240 15.57 -13.26 17.72
CA VAL A 240 15.01 -13.72 19.02
C VAL A 240 15.20 -15.22 19.26
N ASN A 241 15.46 -16.02 18.23
CA ASN A 241 15.72 -17.44 18.37
C ASN A 241 17.19 -17.72 18.72
N SER A 242 18.09 -16.80 18.37
CA SER A 242 19.54 -16.94 18.60
C SER A 242 20.01 -16.18 19.83
N VAL A 243 19.32 -15.09 20.23
CA VAL A 243 19.71 -14.23 21.37
C VAL A 243 18.73 -14.42 22.52
N SER A 244 19.01 -15.40 23.39
CA SER A 244 18.13 -15.79 24.51
C SER A 244 17.79 -14.63 25.45
N THR A 245 18.75 -13.72 25.72
CA THR A 245 18.53 -12.56 26.61
C THR A 245 17.47 -11.62 26.10
N VAL A 246 17.36 -11.42 24.77
CA VAL A 246 16.31 -10.61 24.15
C VAL A 246 14.95 -11.31 24.27
N ARG A 247 14.89 -12.61 23.95
CA ARG A 247 13.67 -13.40 24.12
C ARG A 247 13.17 -13.40 25.55
N GLU A 248 14.06 -13.64 26.52
CA GLU A 248 13.75 -13.65 27.95
C GLU A 248 13.25 -12.29 28.44
N SER A 249 13.80 -11.18 27.92
CA SER A 249 13.34 -9.83 28.23
C SER A 249 11.92 -9.57 27.74
N ILE A 250 11.56 -10.02 26.52
CA ILE A 250 10.19 -9.89 25.99
C ILE A 250 9.22 -10.73 26.83
N ILE A 251 9.60 -11.97 27.19
CA ILE A 251 8.80 -12.85 28.05
C ILE A 251 8.60 -12.22 29.42
N ALA A 252 9.65 -11.68 30.03
CA ALA A 252 9.58 -11.01 31.32
C ALA A 252 8.66 -9.78 31.27
N GLN A 253 8.73 -8.99 30.19
CA GLN A 253 7.88 -7.83 30.00
C GLN A 253 6.41 -8.23 29.81
N SER A 254 6.12 -9.23 28.96
CA SER A 254 4.77 -9.73 28.76
C SER A 254 4.16 -10.23 30.08
N LYS A 255 4.95 -10.92 30.92
CA LYS A 255 4.52 -11.35 32.27
C LYS A 255 4.28 -10.18 33.21
N ALA A 256 5.20 -9.18 33.22
CA ALA A 256 5.09 -8.02 34.11
C ALA A 256 3.86 -7.15 33.75
N LEU A 257 3.62 -6.96 32.47
CA LEU A 257 2.46 -6.20 31.96
C LEU A 257 1.17 -7.04 31.92
N LYS A 258 1.28 -8.37 32.06
CA LYS A 258 0.19 -9.36 31.92
C LYS A 258 -0.55 -9.22 30.61
N THR A 259 0.16 -8.88 29.56
CA THR A 259 -0.40 -8.55 28.24
C THR A 259 0.43 -9.22 27.15
N PRO A 260 -0.19 -9.85 26.13
CA PRO A 260 0.48 -10.32 24.93
C PRO A 260 1.18 -9.18 24.19
N ILE A 261 2.36 -9.49 23.61
CA ILE A 261 3.14 -8.53 22.82
C ILE A 261 3.34 -9.10 21.41
N LEU A 262 2.87 -8.38 20.39
CA LEU A 262 3.19 -8.65 18.99
C LEU A 262 4.42 -7.85 18.63
N ILE A 263 5.51 -8.52 18.28
CA ILE A 263 6.74 -7.86 17.82
C ILE A 263 6.94 -8.03 16.30
N GLY A 264 7.64 -7.07 15.68
CA GLY A 264 8.23 -7.23 14.35
C GLY A 264 9.74 -7.47 14.48
N GLY A 265 10.25 -8.51 13.83
CA GLY A 265 11.67 -8.84 13.90
C GLY A 265 12.13 -9.72 12.74
N VAL A 266 13.45 -9.79 12.55
CA VAL A 266 14.07 -10.66 11.55
C VAL A 266 14.68 -11.87 12.25
N THR A 267 14.29 -13.06 11.80
CA THR A 267 14.84 -14.33 12.26
C THR A 267 15.64 -15.02 11.16
N LYS A 268 16.50 -15.94 11.53
CA LYS A 268 17.29 -16.73 10.57
C LYS A 268 16.66 -18.10 10.38
N SER A 269 16.45 -18.47 9.12
CA SER A 269 16.09 -19.83 8.73
C SER A 269 17.27 -20.50 8.01
N THR A 270 17.18 -21.81 7.76
CA THR A 270 18.20 -22.55 6.98
C THR A 270 18.33 -22.06 5.54
N LYS A 271 17.30 -21.38 5.01
CA LYS A 271 17.27 -20.88 3.64
C LYS A 271 17.62 -19.39 3.50
N GLY A 272 17.62 -18.64 4.60
CA GLY A 272 17.89 -17.21 4.62
C GLY A 272 17.11 -16.47 5.72
N PRO A 273 17.27 -15.14 5.84
CA PRO A 273 16.52 -14.33 6.78
C PRO A 273 15.04 -14.28 6.45
N GLN A 274 14.21 -14.14 7.49
CA GLN A 274 12.75 -14.03 7.40
C GLN A 274 12.26 -12.83 8.20
N ASN A 275 11.47 -11.97 7.60
CA ASN A 275 10.79 -10.87 8.25
C ASN A 275 9.48 -11.36 8.86
N GLN A 276 9.28 -11.20 10.17
CA GLN A 276 8.22 -11.86 10.91
C GLN A 276 7.49 -10.95 11.88
N SER A 277 6.18 -11.20 12.02
CA SER A 277 5.37 -10.79 13.15
C SER A 277 5.28 -11.95 14.13
N ILE A 278 5.73 -11.76 15.36
CA ILE A 278 5.82 -12.81 16.39
C ILE A 278 4.99 -12.41 17.60
N LEU A 279 4.00 -13.21 17.95
CA LEU A 279 3.15 -13.00 19.12
C LEU A 279 3.73 -13.74 20.33
N PHE A 280 4.05 -12.99 21.39
CA PHE A 280 4.43 -13.50 22.71
C PHE A 280 3.24 -13.47 23.66
N ASN A 281 2.97 -14.62 24.36
CA ASN A 281 1.91 -14.73 25.36
C ASN A 281 2.16 -15.88 26.36
N PRO A 282 2.98 -15.77 27.41
CA PRO A 282 4.13 -14.86 27.50
C PRO A 282 5.30 -15.28 26.61
N ASP A 283 5.40 -16.56 26.20
CA ASP A 283 6.37 -17.08 25.24
C ASP A 283 5.79 -17.06 23.81
N ILE A 284 6.58 -17.40 22.82
CA ILE A 284 6.15 -17.42 21.42
C ILE A 284 4.93 -18.33 21.26
N LYS A 285 3.81 -17.73 20.83
CA LYS A 285 2.53 -18.42 20.63
C LYS A 285 2.23 -18.64 19.14
N GLN A 286 2.39 -17.62 18.33
CA GLN A 286 2.12 -17.65 16.91
C GLN A 286 3.11 -16.78 16.15
N VAL A 287 3.39 -17.14 14.90
CA VAL A 287 4.33 -16.44 14.00
C VAL A 287 3.71 -16.30 12.64
N TYR A 288 3.80 -15.10 12.07
CA TYR A 288 3.55 -14.83 10.66
C TYR A 288 4.86 -14.45 9.99
N THR A 289 5.16 -15.05 8.85
CA THR A 289 6.32 -14.69 8.03
C THR A 289 5.84 -13.90 6.82
N LYS A 290 6.43 -12.75 6.58
CA LYS A 290 6.14 -11.87 5.44
C LYS A 290 6.15 -12.64 4.12
N ARG A 291 5.09 -12.53 3.34
CA ARG A 291 4.90 -13.33 2.10
C ARG A 291 5.30 -12.56 0.85
N TYR A 292 5.00 -11.28 0.82
CA TYR A 292 5.27 -10.40 -0.33
C TYR A 292 6.48 -9.52 -0.03
N LEU A 293 7.64 -10.05 -0.43
CA LEU A 293 8.92 -9.40 -0.16
C LEU A 293 9.09 -8.13 -1.00
N THR A 294 9.76 -7.15 -0.42
CA THR A 294 10.08 -5.87 -1.07
C THR A 294 11.21 -6.06 -2.07
N PRO A 295 10.96 -5.86 -3.38
CA PRO A 295 12.04 -5.88 -4.38
C PRO A 295 13.10 -4.83 -4.06
N PHE A 296 14.38 -5.18 -4.24
CA PHE A 296 15.54 -4.35 -3.93
C PHE A 296 15.75 -3.99 -2.45
N GLY A 297 14.83 -4.37 -1.56
CA GLY A 297 14.97 -4.20 -0.12
C GLY A 297 15.20 -5.53 0.62
N GLU A 298 14.43 -6.55 0.27
CA GLU A 298 14.47 -7.88 0.90
C GLU A 298 14.91 -8.99 -0.05
N TYR A 299 15.00 -8.71 -1.34
CA TYR A 299 15.68 -9.56 -2.34
C TYR A 299 16.12 -8.70 -3.52
N LEU A 300 17.12 -9.17 -4.25
CA LEU A 300 17.67 -8.44 -5.39
C LEU A 300 17.30 -9.12 -6.72
N PRO A 301 16.26 -8.62 -7.42
CA PRO A 301 15.95 -9.11 -8.76
C PRO A 301 17.14 -8.89 -9.70
N MET A 302 17.46 -9.92 -10.53
CA MET A 302 18.58 -9.85 -11.49
C MET A 302 19.90 -9.36 -10.84
N ARG A 303 20.28 -9.94 -9.69
CA ARG A 303 21.46 -9.54 -8.88
C ARG A 303 22.70 -9.27 -9.73
N SER A 304 22.99 -10.10 -10.74
CA SER A 304 24.14 -9.93 -11.64
C SER A 304 24.12 -8.64 -12.48
N VAL A 305 22.94 -8.08 -12.71
CA VAL A 305 22.76 -6.81 -13.41
C VAL A 305 22.73 -5.65 -12.41
N ALA A 306 21.90 -5.76 -11.36
CA ALA A 306 21.71 -4.71 -10.37
C ALA A 306 23.02 -4.32 -9.66
N SER A 307 23.89 -5.29 -9.35
CA SER A 307 25.19 -5.07 -8.71
C SER A 307 26.17 -4.26 -9.58
N ARG A 308 25.95 -4.15 -10.89
CA ARG A 308 26.78 -3.30 -11.77
C ARG A 308 26.40 -1.82 -11.70
N PHE A 309 25.17 -1.51 -11.24
CA PHE A 309 24.63 -0.16 -11.23
C PHE A 309 24.49 0.45 -9.83
N SER A 310 24.59 -0.36 -8.77
CA SER A 310 24.48 0.12 -7.39
C SER A 310 25.40 -0.65 -6.47
N GLN A 311 26.24 0.08 -5.72
CA GLN A 311 27.07 -0.49 -4.65
C GLN A 311 26.24 -1.06 -3.49
N TYR A 312 25.03 -0.55 -3.28
CA TYR A 312 24.11 -1.03 -2.24
C TYR A 312 23.48 -2.39 -2.58
N ALA A 313 23.48 -2.76 -3.86
CA ALA A 313 22.93 -4.03 -4.32
C ALA A 313 23.59 -5.26 -3.65
N ASN A 314 24.89 -5.15 -3.30
CA ASN A 314 25.62 -6.22 -2.64
C ASN A 314 25.34 -6.31 -1.13
N GLN A 315 24.64 -5.33 -0.54
CA GLN A 315 24.28 -5.30 0.86
C GLN A 315 22.89 -5.88 1.14
N VAL A 316 22.11 -6.15 0.08
CA VAL A 316 20.77 -6.74 0.20
C VAL A 316 20.90 -8.26 0.35
N ASP A 317 20.48 -8.78 1.50
CA ASP A 317 20.29 -10.20 1.72
C ASP A 317 19.02 -10.68 1.02
N ASP A 318 19.04 -11.91 0.51
CA ASP A 318 17.84 -12.51 -0.09
C ASP A 318 17.00 -13.15 1.03
N PHE A 319 15.94 -12.46 1.44
CA PHE A 319 14.97 -12.94 2.41
C PHE A 319 14.14 -14.08 1.85
N VAL A 320 13.62 -14.91 2.74
CA VAL A 320 12.72 -16.02 2.41
C VAL A 320 11.30 -15.67 2.79
N GLY A 321 10.40 -15.61 1.81
CA GLY A 321 8.99 -15.35 2.01
C GLY A 321 8.27 -16.51 2.70
N GLY A 322 7.22 -16.19 3.47
CA GLY A 322 6.31 -17.15 4.07
C GLY A 322 5.31 -17.71 3.06
N GLU A 323 4.74 -18.87 3.37
CA GLU A 323 3.73 -19.54 2.54
C GLU A 323 2.32 -19.48 3.15
N LEU A 324 2.24 -19.35 4.48
CA LEU A 324 1.00 -19.50 5.24
C LEU A 324 0.38 -18.14 5.63
N ASP A 325 -0.95 -18.08 5.57
CA ASP A 325 -1.73 -17.06 6.26
C ASP A 325 -1.79 -17.41 7.75
N THR A 326 -1.37 -16.48 8.62
CA THR A 326 -1.52 -16.65 10.05
C THR A 326 -2.63 -15.77 10.56
N VAL A 327 -3.64 -16.36 11.18
CA VAL A 327 -4.65 -15.65 11.95
C VAL A 327 -4.25 -15.74 13.41
N PHE A 328 -3.92 -14.61 14.00
CA PHE A 328 -3.57 -14.49 15.42
C PHE A 328 -4.84 -14.42 16.27
N GLU A 329 -4.76 -14.96 17.50
CA GLU A 329 -5.89 -15.04 18.42
C GLU A 329 -5.55 -14.36 19.76
N ILE A 330 -6.38 -13.40 20.15
CA ILE A 330 -6.35 -12.72 21.45
C ILE A 330 -7.74 -12.78 22.06
N GLY A 331 -7.91 -13.62 23.10
CA GLY A 331 -9.22 -13.85 23.71
C GLY A 331 -10.22 -14.38 22.68
N LYS A 332 -11.26 -13.59 22.40
CA LYS A 332 -12.32 -13.91 21.41
C LYS A 332 -12.18 -13.17 20.08
N VAL A 333 -11.10 -12.42 19.91
CA VAL A 333 -10.87 -11.56 18.75
C VAL A 333 -9.66 -12.08 17.98
N THR A 334 -9.73 -11.98 16.67
CA THR A 334 -8.69 -12.42 15.75
C THR A 334 -8.12 -11.27 14.95
N PHE A 335 -6.83 -11.37 14.59
CA PHE A 335 -6.22 -10.41 13.66
C PHE A 335 -5.24 -11.08 12.69
N GLN A 336 -4.96 -10.42 11.58
CA GLN A 336 -3.88 -10.77 10.65
C GLN A 336 -2.90 -9.62 10.56
N SER A 337 -1.61 -9.95 10.49
CA SER A 337 -0.54 -8.96 10.33
C SER A 337 -0.18 -8.79 8.87
N LEU A 338 0.07 -7.55 8.48
CA LEU A 338 0.67 -7.14 7.21
C LEU A 338 1.97 -6.38 7.53
N ILE A 339 3.05 -6.75 6.85
CA ILE A 339 4.35 -6.14 7.13
C ILE A 339 4.73 -5.19 5.98
N CYS A 340 4.71 -3.87 6.28
CA CYS A 340 5.21 -2.78 5.44
C CYS A 340 4.68 -2.88 3.98
N TYR A 341 5.53 -3.16 3.00
CA TYR A 341 5.25 -3.24 1.57
C TYR A 341 4.06 -4.15 1.20
N GLU A 342 3.70 -5.12 2.02
CA GLU A 342 2.59 -6.05 1.75
C GLU A 342 1.25 -5.35 1.52
N ILE A 343 1.05 -4.16 2.09
CA ILE A 343 -0.18 -3.39 1.88
C ILE A 343 -0.42 -3.00 0.42
N LEU A 344 0.60 -3.08 -0.45
CA LEU A 344 0.47 -2.84 -1.89
C LEU A 344 -0.20 -4.00 -2.65
N ASP A 345 -0.15 -5.22 -2.11
CA ASP A 345 -0.66 -6.39 -2.83
C ASP A 345 -2.17 -6.56 -2.67
N ASP A 346 -2.88 -6.57 -3.81
CA ASP A 346 -4.33 -6.75 -3.82
C ASP A 346 -4.75 -8.21 -3.48
N ALA A 347 -3.84 -9.19 -3.58
CA ALA A 347 -4.14 -10.57 -3.22
C ALA A 347 -4.38 -10.74 -1.71
N LEU A 348 -3.78 -9.90 -0.87
CA LEU A 348 -4.03 -9.91 0.58
C LEU A 348 -5.50 -9.65 0.92
N ARG A 349 -6.20 -8.82 0.14
CA ARG A 349 -7.62 -8.53 0.30
C ARG A 349 -8.47 -9.80 0.34
N ASP A 350 -8.16 -10.77 -0.53
CA ASP A 350 -8.93 -12.01 -0.68
C ASP A 350 -8.65 -13.01 0.47
N MET A 351 -7.62 -12.76 1.28
CA MET A 351 -7.16 -13.63 2.37
C MET A 351 -7.58 -13.15 3.76
N ILE A 352 -8.22 -11.98 3.87
CA ILE A 352 -8.64 -11.43 5.15
C ILE A 352 -9.79 -12.25 5.72
N LYS A 353 -9.55 -12.89 6.87
CA LYS A 353 -10.51 -13.71 7.61
C LYS A 353 -10.69 -13.25 9.06
N SER A 354 -9.86 -12.30 9.49
CA SER A 354 -9.79 -11.82 10.88
C SER A 354 -10.75 -10.67 11.14
N ASP A 355 -10.93 -10.35 12.40
CA ASP A 355 -11.79 -9.27 12.89
C ASP A 355 -11.19 -7.88 12.64
N PHE A 356 -9.86 -7.77 12.67
CA PHE A 356 -9.09 -6.56 12.31
C PHE A 356 -7.74 -6.93 11.69
N LEU A 357 -7.04 -5.94 11.14
CA LEU A 357 -5.70 -6.08 10.57
C LEU A 357 -4.69 -5.30 11.42
N VAL A 358 -3.44 -5.74 11.46
CA VAL A 358 -2.32 -4.99 12.03
C VAL A 358 -1.34 -4.68 10.92
N VAL A 359 -0.89 -3.44 10.79
CA VAL A 359 0.19 -3.07 9.88
C VAL A 359 1.42 -2.68 10.71
N GLN A 360 2.49 -3.45 10.55
CA GLN A 360 3.80 -3.18 11.15
C GLN A 360 4.74 -2.67 10.08
N THR A 361 5.28 -1.46 10.22
CA THR A 361 6.17 -0.85 9.23
C THR A 361 7.44 -0.27 9.85
N ASN A 362 8.49 -0.16 9.03
CA ASN A 362 9.72 0.50 9.41
C ASN A 362 10.02 1.65 8.43
N ASN A 363 9.63 2.84 8.80
CA ASN A 363 9.87 4.04 7.99
C ASN A 363 11.26 4.68 8.22
N ALA A 364 12.05 4.18 9.17
CA ALA A 364 13.37 4.75 9.47
C ALA A 364 14.30 4.75 8.26
N THR A 365 14.18 3.74 7.38
CA THR A 365 14.95 3.60 6.14
C THR A 365 14.70 4.74 5.14
N PHE A 366 13.53 5.40 5.19
CA PHE A 366 13.13 6.42 4.20
C PHE A 366 13.24 7.85 4.76
N GLY A 367 13.50 8.01 6.07
CA GLY A 367 13.60 9.31 6.73
C GLY A 367 12.33 10.15 6.60
N ASP A 368 12.45 11.47 6.72
CA ASP A 368 11.32 12.39 6.57
C ASP A 368 11.03 12.68 5.09
N THR A 369 10.27 11.80 4.47
CA THR A 369 9.91 11.87 3.05
C THR A 369 8.41 11.67 2.85
N ALA A 370 7.94 11.93 1.63
CA ALA A 370 6.55 11.69 1.24
C ALA A 370 6.13 10.20 1.35
N GLN A 371 7.09 9.27 1.42
CA GLN A 371 6.83 7.84 1.57
C GLN A 371 5.95 7.55 2.78
N LEU A 372 6.21 8.18 3.92
CA LEU A 372 5.49 7.95 5.18
C LEU A 372 3.98 8.16 5.02
N ASP A 373 3.60 9.33 4.48
CA ASP A 373 2.19 9.70 4.33
C ASP A 373 1.54 8.98 3.13
N GLN A 374 2.31 8.64 2.10
CA GLN A 374 1.83 7.83 0.98
C GLN A 374 1.51 6.41 1.45
N GLU A 375 2.38 5.78 2.25
CA GLU A 375 2.15 4.45 2.82
C GLU A 375 0.95 4.45 3.76
N LEU A 376 0.84 5.46 4.63
CA LEU A 376 -0.33 5.63 5.48
C LEU A 376 -1.63 5.70 4.66
N ASN A 377 -1.66 6.49 3.58
CA ASN A 377 -2.85 6.58 2.73
C ASN A 377 -3.21 5.23 2.09
N ILE A 378 -2.22 4.42 1.71
CA ILE A 378 -2.46 3.06 1.21
C ILE A 378 -3.06 2.19 2.33
N ALA A 379 -2.54 2.25 3.55
CA ALA A 379 -3.10 1.52 4.69
C ALA A 379 -4.54 1.95 5.00
N ARG A 380 -4.86 3.25 4.93
CA ARG A 380 -6.21 3.80 5.06
C ARG A 380 -7.16 3.22 3.99
N VAL A 381 -6.69 3.14 2.75
CA VAL A 381 -7.44 2.51 1.67
C VAL A 381 -7.67 1.03 1.95
N ARG A 382 -6.67 0.29 2.45
CA ARG A 382 -6.84 -1.13 2.82
C ARG A 382 -7.86 -1.32 3.95
N ALA A 383 -7.90 -0.41 4.92
CA ALA A 383 -8.94 -0.41 5.96
C ALA A 383 -10.35 -0.26 5.33
N ALA A 384 -10.53 0.70 4.44
CA ALA A 384 -11.80 0.94 3.75
C ALA A 384 -12.20 -0.21 2.79
N GLU A 385 -11.25 -0.80 2.06
CA GLU A 385 -11.48 -1.96 1.17
C GLU A 385 -11.93 -3.20 1.94
N SER A 386 -11.29 -3.46 3.08
CA SER A 386 -11.57 -4.62 3.91
C SER A 386 -12.70 -4.41 4.91
N GLY A 387 -13.06 -3.16 5.16
CA GLY A 387 -13.99 -2.79 6.22
C GLY A 387 -13.45 -3.15 7.61
N ARG A 388 -12.11 -3.16 7.81
CA ARG A 388 -11.44 -3.55 9.05
C ARG A 388 -10.71 -2.37 9.66
N TYR A 389 -10.67 -2.32 11.00
CA TYR A 389 -9.77 -1.44 11.71
C TYR A 389 -8.32 -1.83 11.45
N ILE A 390 -7.43 -0.84 11.40
CA ILE A 390 -6.00 -1.05 11.26
C ILE A 390 -5.23 -0.23 12.31
N PRO A 391 -4.74 -0.85 13.40
CA PRO A 391 -3.58 -0.32 14.11
C PRO A 391 -2.37 -0.36 13.19
N TYR A 392 -1.90 0.81 12.80
CA TYR A 392 -0.74 1.04 11.95
C TYR A 392 0.40 1.54 12.82
N VAL A 393 1.45 0.75 12.97
CA VAL A 393 2.56 1.04 13.88
C VAL A 393 3.89 1.11 13.14
N SER A 394 4.63 2.20 13.37
CA SER A 394 5.95 2.45 12.77
C SER A 394 7.03 2.58 13.83
N THR A 395 8.28 2.25 13.47
CA THR A 395 9.43 2.45 14.33
C THR A 395 9.63 3.92 14.71
N THR A 396 9.38 4.84 13.77
CA THR A 396 9.64 6.28 13.96
C THR A 396 8.83 7.20 13.04
N GLY A 397 8.11 6.63 12.07
CA GLY A 397 7.32 7.39 11.09
C GLY A 397 5.95 7.81 11.64
N VAL A 398 4.89 7.36 10.96
CA VAL A 398 3.52 7.58 11.43
C VAL A 398 3.05 6.35 12.21
N THR A 399 2.55 6.55 13.42
CA THR A 399 1.84 5.53 14.19
C THR A 399 0.43 6.03 14.45
N THR A 400 -0.58 5.25 14.03
CA THR A 400 -1.98 5.70 14.04
C THR A 400 -2.94 4.53 14.19
N LEU A 401 -4.15 4.84 14.67
CA LEU A 401 -5.29 3.92 14.65
C LEU A 401 -6.26 4.35 13.56
N ILE A 402 -6.54 3.46 12.62
CA ILE A 402 -7.40 3.68 11.45
C ILE A 402 -8.71 2.91 11.64
N ASP A 403 -9.85 3.56 11.42
CA ASP A 403 -11.16 2.90 11.47
C ASP A 403 -11.43 2.05 10.21
N ASN A 404 -12.52 1.29 10.23
CA ASN A 404 -12.95 0.41 9.15
C ASN A 404 -13.40 1.14 7.86
N ARG A 405 -13.37 2.47 7.84
CA ARG A 405 -13.65 3.32 6.68
C ARG A 405 -12.40 4.05 6.17
N GLY A 406 -11.25 3.85 6.83
CA GLY A 406 -10.00 4.52 6.50
C GLY A 406 -9.81 5.89 7.13
N ASN A 407 -10.62 6.28 8.14
CA ASN A 407 -10.40 7.52 8.86
C ASN A 407 -9.37 7.31 9.96
N ILE A 408 -8.54 8.33 10.20
CA ILE A 408 -7.61 8.35 11.32
C ILE A 408 -8.39 8.69 12.59
N ILE A 409 -8.34 7.79 13.59
CA ILE A 409 -8.98 7.99 14.90
C ILE A 409 -8.04 8.75 15.83
N LYS A 410 -6.78 8.33 15.86
CA LYS A 410 -5.69 8.90 16.68
C LYS A 410 -4.37 8.68 15.97
N ASP A 411 -3.41 9.57 16.19
CA ASP A 411 -2.05 9.48 15.66
C ASP A 411 -1.02 9.96 16.68
N LEU A 412 0.24 9.59 16.46
CA LEU A 412 1.40 10.07 17.20
C LEU A 412 2.22 11.05 16.35
N PRO A 413 2.95 11.97 16.99
CA PRO A 413 3.96 12.76 16.32
C PRO A 413 5.02 11.86 15.66
N LYS A 414 5.43 12.22 14.43
CA LYS A 414 6.55 11.56 13.75
C LYS A 414 7.84 11.81 14.51
N PHE A 415 8.74 10.82 14.50
CA PHE A 415 10.11 10.89 15.04
C PHE A 415 10.21 11.09 16.56
N GLU A 416 9.13 10.89 17.30
CA GLU A 416 9.10 10.93 18.76
C GLU A 416 8.84 9.54 19.33
N SER A 417 9.49 9.18 20.44
CA SER A 417 9.16 7.95 21.16
C SER A 417 7.89 8.17 21.97
N ALA A 418 6.84 7.39 21.66
CA ALA A 418 5.54 7.52 22.30
C ALA A 418 4.74 6.21 22.20
N THR A 419 3.64 6.13 22.96
CA THR A 419 2.71 5.01 22.92
C THR A 419 1.29 5.53 22.69
N LEU A 420 0.61 5.00 21.68
CA LEU A 420 -0.77 5.31 21.35
C LEU A 420 -1.69 4.23 21.93
N PHE A 421 -2.64 4.65 22.75
CA PHE A 421 -3.69 3.77 23.28
C PHE A 421 -4.97 3.96 22.49
N GLY A 422 -5.61 2.85 22.12
CA GLY A 422 -6.86 2.87 21.37
C GLY A 422 -7.73 1.65 21.59
N GLU A 423 -8.98 1.77 21.15
CA GLU A 423 -9.95 0.68 21.11
C GLU A 423 -10.22 0.28 19.67
N ILE A 424 -10.31 -1.01 19.41
CA ILE A 424 -10.68 -1.60 18.12
C ILE A 424 -12.00 -2.33 18.31
N GLU A 425 -12.96 -2.06 17.47
CA GLU A 425 -14.22 -2.78 17.43
C GLU A 425 -14.08 -4.01 16.53
N LYS A 426 -14.57 -5.14 16.97
CA LYS A 426 -14.61 -6.37 16.17
C LYS A 426 -15.56 -6.20 15.00
N VAL A 427 -15.11 -6.59 13.83
CA VAL A 427 -15.86 -6.46 12.58
C VAL A 427 -16.12 -7.83 11.96
N ASN A 428 -17.39 -8.12 11.69
CA ASN A 428 -17.83 -9.34 11.03
C ASN A 428 -18.26 -9.10 9.57
N GLY A 429 -18.27 -10.16 8.78
CA GLY A 429 -18.68 -10.13 7.37
C GLY A 429 -17.53 -9.73 6.45
N SER A 430 -17.84 -9.53 5.19
CA SER A 430 -16.90 -9.16 4.13
C SER A 430 -17.46 -8.02 3.29
N THR A 431 -16.61 -7.15 2.79
CA THR A 431 -17.00 -6.13 1.81
C THR A 431 -17.23 -6.78 0.44
N PHE A 432 -17.96 -6.08 -0.43
CA PHE A 432 -18.13 -6.52 -1.81
C PHE A 432 -16.77 -6.59 -2.54
N THR A 433 -15.84 -5.72 -2.20
CA THR A 433 -14.47 -5.73 -2.72
C THR A 433 -13.73 -7.02 -2.40
N GLN A 434 -13.84 -7.57 -1.20
CA GLN A 434 -13.21 -8.84 -0.83
C GLN A 434 -13.75 -10.02 -1.63
N VAL A 435 -15.04 -10.00 -1.98
CA VAL A 435 -15.68 -11.11 -2.69
C VAL A 435 -15.50 -11.00 -4.20
N PHE A 436 -15.68 -9.82 -4.77
CA PHE A 436 -15.76 -9.60 -6.22
C PHE A 436 -14.65 -8.76 -6.83
N GLY A 437 -13.86 -8.03 -6.01
CA GLY A 437 -12.85 -7.09 -6.50
C GLY A 437 -11.84 -7.69 -7.48
N ARG A 438 -11.46 -8.96 -7.28
CA ARG A 438 -10.53 -9.71 -8.15
C ARG A 438 -11.02 -9.89 -9.60
N TYR A 439 -12.33 -9.81 -9.85
CA TYR A 439 -12.89 -9.99 -11.19
C TYR A 439 -12.89 -8.69 -12.01
N LEU A 440 -12.75 -7.52 -11.38
CA LEU A 440 -12.85 -6.22 -12.07
C LEU A 440 -11.74 -6.03 -13.10
N GLU A 441 -10.54 -6.48 -12.80
CA GLU A 441 -9.42 -6.42 -13.75
C GLU A 441 -9.62 -7.39 -14.93
N ALA A 442 -10.14 -8.58 -14.68
CA ALA A 442 -10.48 -9.53 -15.74
C ALA A 442 -11.56 -8.95 -16.67
N ILE A 443 -12.57 -8.27 -16.14
CA ILE A 443 -13.59 -7.56 -16.91
C ILE A 443 -12.97 -6.47 -17.78
N ALA A 444 -12.02 -5.68 -17.23
CA ALA A 444 -11.32 -4.65 -17.99
C ALA A 444 -10.50 -5.25 -19.14
N ILE A 445 -9.78 -6.36 -18.91
CA ILE A 445 -9.03 -7.07 -19.95
C ILE A 445 -9.96 -7.61 -21.04
N ILE A 446 -11.05 -8.27 -20.66
CA ILE A 446 -12.04 -8.81 -21.60
C ILE A 446 -12.59 -7.69 -22.49
N TRP A 447 -12.95 -6.53 -21.89
CA TRP A 447 -13.38 -5.37 -22.66
C TRP A 447 -12.36 -4.94 -23.72
N LEU A 448 -11.09 -4.82 -23.36
CA LEU A 448 -10.03 -4.43 -24.29
C LEU A 448 -9.85 -5.46 -25.41
N LEU A 449 -9.96 -6.76 -25.11
CA LEU A 449 -9.92 -7.83 -26.13
C LEU A 449 -11.11 -7.73 -27.10
N VAL A 450 -12.32 -7.44 -26.62
CA VAL A 450 -13.51 -7.20 -27.45
C VAL A 450 -13.29 -6.00 -28.36
N ILE A 451 -12.76 -4.89 -27.86
CA ILE A 451 -12.44 -3.70 -28.67
C ILE A 451 -11.41 -4.04 -29.76
N LEU A 452 -10.39 -4.83 -29.47
CA LEU A 452 -9.40 -5.30 -30.46
C LEU A 452 -10.05 -6.17 -31.55
N ALA A 453 -10.92 -7.10 -31.17
CA ALA A 453 -11.63 -7.97 -32.12
C ALA A 453 -12.54 -7.16 -33.06
N LEU A 454 -13.26 -6.18 -32.52
CA LEU A 454 -14.12 -5.28 -33.30
C LEU A 454 -13.29 -4.42 -34.28
N ARG A 455 -12.10 -3.98 -33.90
CA ARG A 455 -11.19 -3.24 -34.80
C ARG A 455 -10.76 -4.06 -36.00
N ARG A 456 -10.37 -5.33 -35.77
CA ARG A 456 -9.94 -6.24 -36.85
C ARG A 456 -11.06 -6.54 -37.85
N ARG A 457 -12.32 -6.60 -37.41
CA ARG A 457 -13.48 -6.82 -38.29
C ARG A 457 -13.83 -5.59 -39.12
N GLY A 458 -13.63 -4.38 -38.63
CA GLY A 458 -13.93 -3.14 -39.36
C GLY A 458 -12.80 -2.68 -40.31
N SER A 459 -11.66 -3.38 -40.32
CA SER A 459 -10.54 -3.14 -41.26
C SER A 459 -10.51 -4.15 -42.43
N ARG A 460 -11.41 -5.12 -42.45
CA ARG A 460 -11.69 -6.02 -43.56
C ARG A 460 -12.96 -5.51 -44.30
#